data_84b50e946bf21d180323178480be8a0d
#
_entry.id   84b50e946bf21d180323178480be8a0d
#
_cell.length_a   1.000
_cell.length_b   1.000
_cell.length_c   1.000
_cell.angle_alpha   90.00
_cell.angle_beta   90.00
_cell.angle_gamma   90.00
#
_symmetry.space_group_name_H-M   'P 1'
#
loop_
_entity.id
_entity.type
_entity.pdbx_description
1 polymer ?
#
loop_
_entity_poly.entity_id
_entity_poly.type
_entity_poly.pdbx_seq_one_letter_code
_entity_poly.pdbx_strand_id
1 'polypeptide(L)'
;MAWALIVDGAINRTFGNADAFVHPVTGNQHPRNWLKLATSDELSDAGIIEITYSGSYKSSAYYNNTTSSPVYDADAGTVVITHGSSAKTLSTLQANHSTQIKTRSNNLLTPTDWYVVRKAETSTAIPAKVTAHRTAVRTVYAAVKSAIAGAGDVDALAALYVTSVGASSGTPLEVDGTSSDVVSTSNNTITSNGHGYVNDEIVKYEDGQDGADKPIKGLVSGQDYYIINTATNTFKLSLTPSTFGDEEVISLTGVADAGTAHTFTSLGKPAVGVEWPDENDLAYKV
;
A
#
# COMPACT_ATOMS: atom_id res chain seq x y z
N MET A 1 -2.48 16.43 -23.94
CA MET A 1 -3.02 15.94 -25.21
C MET A 1 -1.87 15.86 -26.20
N ALA A 2 -1.80 14.80 -26.95
CA ALA A 2 -0.83 14.62 -28.04
C ALA A 2 -1.61 14.21 -29.30
N TRP A 3 -1.09 14.51 -30.47
CA TRP A 3 -1.77 14.27 -31.74
C TRP A 3 -0.82 13.59 -32.74
N ALA A 4 -1.39 12.91 -33.70
CA ALA A 4 -0.69 12.34 -34.86
C ALA A 4 -1.29 12.87 -36.16
N LEU A 5 -0.45 13.23 -37.12
CA LEU A 5 -0.86 13.52 -38.49
C LEU A 5 -0.74 12.23 -39.30
N ILE A 6 -1.83 11.82 -39.90
CA ILE A 6 -1.91 10.65 -40.77
C ILE A 6 -1.86 11.12 -42.22
N VAL A 7 -0.97 10.55 -43.01
CA VAL A 7 -0.83 10.79 -44.45
C VAL A 7 -0.68 9.44 -45.14
N ASP A 8 -1.43 9.18 -46.14
CA ASP A 8 -1.41 7.94 -46.94
C ASP A 8 -1.50 6.66 -46.07
N GLY A 9 -2.37 6.73 -45.03
CA GLY A 9 -2.59 5.59 -44.12
C GLY A 9 -1.48 5.30 -43.13
N ALA A 10 -0.56 6.23 -42.95
CA ALA A 10 0.56 6.08 -42.02
C ALA A 10 0.77 7.33 -41.15
N ILE A 11 1.35 7.16 -39.95
CA ILE A 11 1.74 8.29 -39.11
C ILE A 11 2.90 9.02 -39.76
N ASN A 12 2.64 10.25 -40.23
CA ASN A 12 3.67 11.14 -40.80
C ASN A 12 4.43 11.89 -39.71
N ARG A 13 3.69 12.41 -38.70
CA ARG A 13 4.26 13.21 -37.61
C ARG A 13 3.41 13.06 -36.33
N THR A 14 4.08 13.16 -35.18
CA THR A 14 3.43 13.28 -33.88
C THR A 14 3.71 14.64 -33.25
N PHE A 15 2.74 15.15 -32.49
CA PHE A 15 2.81 16.42 -31.77
C PHE A 15 2.60 16.17 -30.29
N GLY A 16 3.65 16.39 -29.48
CA GLY A 16 3.53 16.33 -28.01
C GLY A 16 2.91 17.60 -27.41
N ASN A 17 3.01 18.72 -28.18
CA ASN A 17 2.43 20.01 -27.86
C ASN A 17 1.78 20.60 -29.12
N ALA A 18 0.92 21.58 -28.93
CA ALA A 18 0.26 22.29 -30.04
C ALA A 18 1.26 23.26 -30.71
N ASP A 19 2.10 22.73 -31.58
CA ASP A 19 3.06 23.48 -32.39
C ASP A 19 2.47 23.88 -33.74
N ALA A 20 3.01 24.95 -34.31
CA ALA A 20 2.68 25.34 -35.67
C ALA A 20 3.25 24.32 -36.66
N PHE A 21 2.52 24.02 -37.73
CA PHE A 21 2.98 23.12 -38.77
C PHE A 21 2.39 23.47 -40.12
N VAL A 22 3.06 22.97 -41.18
CA VAL A 22 2.52 23.00 -42.55
C VAL A 22 2.12 21.59 -42.90
N HIS A 23 0.90 21.43 -43.40
CA HIS A 23 0.40 20.12 -43.84
C HIS A 23 1.18 19.65 -45.07
N PRO A 24 1.79 18.48 -45.07
CA PRO A 24 2.74 18.08 -46.12
C PRO A 24 2.10 17.85 -47.51
N VAL A 25 0.82 17.54 -47.54
CA VAL A 25 0.10 17.26 -48.78
C VAL A 25 -0.64 18.50 -49.27
N THR A 26 -1.37 19.20 -48.39
CA THR A 26 -2.21 20.35 -48.82
C THR A 26 -1.47 21.67 -48.82
N GLY A 27 -0.32 21.77 -48.17
CA GLY A 27 0.42 23.02 -47.98
C GLY A 27 -0.22 24.01 -46.98
N ASN A 28 -1.35 23.64 -46.36
CA ASN A 28 -2.02 24.49 -45.40
C ASN A 28 -1.16 24.77 -44.19
N GLN A 29 -1.09 26.02 -43.77
CA GLN A 29 -0.36 26.43 -42.57
C GLN A 29 -1.29 26.47 -41.38
N HIS A 30 -0.95 25.72 -40.34
CA HIS A 30 -1.67 25.69 -39.08
C HIS A 30 -0.89 26.42 -38.02
N PRO A 31 -1.45 27.46 -37.39
CA PRO A 31 -0.73 28.24 -36.38
C PRO A 31 -0.57 27.46 -35.08
N ARG A 32 0.35 27.95 -34.24
CA ARG A 32 0.51 27.43 -32.88
C ARG A 32 -0.82 27.50 -32.13
N ASN A 33 -1.16 26.45 -31.41
CA ASN A 33 -2.42 26.23 -30.70
C ASN A 33 -3.63 25.80 -31.57
N TRP A 34 -3.50 25.75 -32.91
CA TRP A 34 -4.61 25.28 -33.74
C TRP A 34 -5.10 23.89 -33.31
N LEU A 35 -4.18 22.94 -33.02
CA LEU A 35 -4.51 21.60 -32.52
C LEU A 35 -5.34 21.58 -31.25
N LYS A 36 -5.35 22.65 -30.46
CA LYS A 36 -6.16 22.77 -29.24
C LYS A 36 -7.50 23.45 -29.45
N LEU A 37 -7.62 24.24 -30.50
CA LEU A 37 -8.78 25.10 -30.78
C LEU A 37 -9.65 24.58 -31.90
N ALA A 38 -9.08 23.73 -32.76
CA ALA A 38 -9.79 23.12 -33.88
C ALA A 38 -10.90 22.17 -33.37
N THR A 39 -11.99 22.15 -34.09
CA THR A 39 -13.08 21.21 -33.86
C THR A 39 -12.63 19.79 -34.27
N SER A 40 -13.37 18.77 -33.81
CA SER A 40 -13.14 17.39 -34.22
C SER A 40 -13.18 17.18 -35.72
N ASP A 41 -14.09 17.90 -36.40
CA ASP A 41 -14.26 17.82 -37.87
C ASP A 41 -13.04 18.44 -38.58
N GLU A 42 -12.57 19.61 -38.13
CA GLU A 42 -11.38 20.27 -38.68
C GLU A 42 -10.11 19.44 -38.48
N LEU A 43 -9.97 18.77 -37.32
CA LEU A 43 -8.86 17.86 -37.06
C LEU A 43 -8.94 16.65 -37.99
N SER A 44 -10.12 16.05 -38.12
CA SER A 44 -10.37 14.91 -39.01
C SER A 44 -10.06 15.23 -40.49
N ASP A 45 -10.56 16.39 -40.97
CA ASP A 45 -10.32 16.86 -42.35
C ASP A 45 -8.84 17.10 -42.64
N ALA A 46 -8.08 17.47 -41.62
CA ALA A 46 -6.61 17.63 -41.70
C ALA A 46 -5.85 16.32 -41.44
N GLY A 47 -6.51 15.18 -41.29
CA GLY A 47 -5.89 13.90 -40.99
C GLY A 47 -5.20 13.88 -39.63
N ILE A 48 -5.66 14.70 -38.68
CA ILE A 48 -5.12 14.76 -37.32
C ILE A 48 -5.99 13.90 -36.40
N ILE A 49 -5.33 12.99 -35.67
CA ILE A 49 -5.96 12.11 -34.69
C ILE A 49 -5.33 12.37 -33.33
N GLU A 50 -6.16 12.50 -32.31
CA GLU A 50 -5.68 12.56 -30.93
C GLU A 50 -5.08 11.20 -30.52
N ILE A 51 -3.88 11.23 -29.92
CA ILE A 51 -3.21 10.03 -29.44
C ILE A 51 -3.82 9.63 -28.12
N THR A 52 -4.34 8.42 -28.06
CA THR A 52 -4.82 7.79 -26.83
C THR A 52 -3.75 6.90 -26.22
N TYR A 53 -3.89 6.66 -24.93
CA TYR A 53 -2.96 5.81 -24.18
C TYR A 53 -3.70 4.60 -23.66
N SER A 54 -3.11 3.43 -23.81
CA SER A 54 -3.63 2.17 -23.27
C SER A 54 -2.59 1.51 -22.34
N GLY A 55 -3.07 0.62 -21.47
CA GLY A 55 -2.24 -0.04 -20.48
C GLY A 55 -1.81 0.90 -19.34
N SER A 56 -0.94 0.39 -18.48
CA SER A 56 -0.44 1.15 -17.33
C SER A 56 0.97 0.71 -16.98
N TYR A 57 1.73 1.60 -16.35
CA TYR A 57 3.03 1.25 -15.76
C TYR A 57 2.82 0.55 -14.42
N LYS A 58 3.63 -0.47 -14.16
CA LYS A 58 3.81 -1.06 -12.84
C LYS A 58 4.99 -0.41 -12.11
N SER A 59 5.15 -0.70 -10.82
CA SER A 59 6.26 -0.17 -10.02
C SER A 59 7.62 -0.48 -10.63
N SER A 60 8.41 0.56 -10.92
CA SER A 60 9.76 0.41 -11.50
C SER A 60 10.74 -0.30 -10.56
N ALA A 61 10.41 -0.47 -9.26
CA ALA A 61 11.19 -1.30 -8.35
C ALA A 61 11.18 -2.77 -8.80
N TYR A 62 10.05 -3.25 -9.34
CA TYR A 62 9.79 -4.65 -9.66
C TYR A 62 9.68 -4.93 -11.16
N TYR A 63 9.45 -3.90 -11.98
CA TYR A 63 9.17 -4.03 -13.41
C TYR A 63 10.04 -3.11 -14.25
N ASN A 64 10.31 -3.54 -15.46
CA ASN A 64 10.83 -2.69 -16.52
C ASN A 64 9.62 -2.19 -17.32
N ASN A 65 9.39 -0.88 -17.27
CA ASN A 65 8.29 -0.25 -17.97
C ASN A 65 8.71 0.11 -19.40
N THR A 66 7.82 -0.11 -20.34
CA THR A 66 8.02 0.19 -21.77
C THR A 66 6.87 1.03 -22.30
N THR A 67 7.17 1.84 -23.30
CA THR A 67 6.19 2.60 -24.06
C THR A 67 6.37 2.25 -25.51
N SER A 68 5.30 1.84 -26.20
CA SER A 68 5.38 1.60 -27.64
C SER A 68 5.54 2.91 -28.41
N SER A 69 6.01 2.83 -29.66
CA SER A 69 5.74 3.89 -30.61
C SER A 69 4.23 4.00 -30.84
N PRO A 70 3.74 5.18 -31.28
CA PRO A 70 2.35 5.33 -31.68
C PRO A 70 2.01 4.36 -32.82
N VAL A 71 0.89 3.68 -32.70
CA VAL A 71 0.38 2.76 -33.72
C VAL A 71 -0.95 3.31 -34.23
N TYR A 72 -1.06 3.46 -35.55
CA TYR A 72 -2.30 3.85 -36.21
C TYR A 72 -3.08 2.60 -36.61
N ASP A 73 -4.32 2.53 -36.17
CA ASP A 73 -5.31 1.54 -36.60
C ASP A 73 -6.25 2.21 -37.64
N ALA A 74 -6.12 1.82 -38.89
CA ALA A 74 -6.90 2.40 -39.98
C ALA A 74 -8.36 1.98 -39.93
N ASP A 75 -8.68 0.80 -39.44
CA ASP A 75 -10.05 0.30 -39.35
C ASP A 75 -10.83 1.00 -38.24
N ALA A 76 -10.17 1.25 -37.12
CA ALA A 76 -10.74 1.95 -35.98
C ALA A 76 -10.59 3.49 -36.07
N GLY A 77 -9.74 4.00 -36.95
CA GLY A 77 -9.42 5.43 -37.05
C GLY A 77 -8.75 6.00 -35.81
N THR A 78 -7.95 5.22 -35.10
CA THR A 78 -7.37 5.61 -33.82
C THR A 78 -5.84 5.53 -33.83
N VAL A 79 -5.20 6.35 -33.01
CA VAL A 79 -3.75 6.24 -32.74
C VAL A 79 -3.55 5.95 -31.26
N VAL A 80 -2.86 4.86 -30.97
CA VAL A 80 -2.68 4.37 -29.60
C VAL A 80 -1.18 4.24 -29.27
N ILE A 81 -0.80 4.74 -28.10
CA ILE A 81 0.48 4.42 -27.44
C ILE A 81 0.18 3.47 -26.31
N THR A 82 0.84 2.32 -26.31
CA THR A 82 0.64 1.30 -25.26
C THR A 82 1.75 1.37 -24.24
N HIS A 83 1.36 1.50 -22.97
CA HIS A 83 2.25 1.33 -21.83
C HIS A 83 2.25 -0.13 -21.42
N GLY A 84 3.44 -0.70 -21.30
CA GLY A 84 3.64 -2.09 -20.90
C GLY A 84 4.63 -2.19 -19.75
N SER A 85 4.66 -3.36 -19.11
CA SER A 85 5.58 -3.65 -18.04
C SER A 85 6.00 -5.12 -18.13
N SER A 86 7.30 -5.38 -18.04
CA SER A 86 7.86 -6.74 -17.93
C SER A 86 8.49 -6.94 -16.55
N ALA A 87 8.20 -8.06 -15.92
CA ALA A 87 8.74 -8.37 -14.60
C ALA A 87 10.28 -8.48 -14.64
N LYS A 88 10.94 -7.93 -13.63
CA LYS A 88 12.36 -8.18 -13.38
C LYS A 88 12.58 -9.62 -12.92
N THR A 89 13.82 -10.08 -12.93
CA THR A 89 14.17 -11.44 -12.50
C THR A 89 13.84 -11.63 -11.01
N LEU A 90 12.92 -12.54 -10.71
CA LEU A 90 12.44 -12.80 -9.35
C LEU A 90 13.58 -13.13 -8.38
N SER A 91 14.49 -14.03 -8.76
CA SER A 91 15.61 -14.45 -7.89
C SER A 91 16.55 -13.28 -7.53
N THR A 92 16.75 -12.34 -8.45
CA THR A 92 17.54 -11.13 -8.19
C THR A 92 16.85 -10.22 -7.18
N LEU A 93 15.53 -10.03 -7.33
CA LEU A 93 14.74 -9.23 -6.39
C LEU A 93 14.71 -9.88 -5.01
N GLN A 94 14.49 -11.20 -4.91
CA GLN A 94 14.52 -11.95 -3.66
C GLN A 94 15.88 -11.83 -2.95
N ALA A 95 17.00 -11.91 -3.69
CA ALA A 95 18.34 -11.74 -3.13
C ALA A 95 18.55 -10.32 -2.58
N ASN A 96 18.11 -9.30 -3.32
CA ASN A 96 18.20 -7.90 -2.90
C ASN A 96 17.40 -7.64 -1.61
N HIS A 97 16.14 -8.08 -1.57
CA HIS A 97 15.28 -7.96 -0.39
C HIS A 97 15.85 -8.73 0.80
N SER A 98 16.36 -9.95 0.58
CA SER A 98 17.00 -10.75 1.64
C SER A 98 18.22 -10.04 2.22
N THR A 99 18.99 -9.34 1.39
CA THR A 99 20.13 -8.53 1.85
C THR A 99 19.67 -7.33 2.69
N GLN A 100 18.63 -6.64 2.25
CA GLN A 100 18.07 -5.49 2.96
C GLN A 100 17.55 -5.89 4.35
N ILE A 101 16.76 -6.96 4.46
CA ILE A 101 16.24 -7.42 5.76
C ILE A 101 17.35 -7.91 6.69
N LYS A 102 18.41 -8.56 6.15
CA LYS A 102 19.58 -8.96 6.93
C LYS A 102 20.30 -7.75 7.52
N THR A 103 20.52 -6.71 6.71
CA THR A 103 21.14 -5.46 7.17
C THR A 103 20.31 -4.80 8.26
N ARG A 104 18.98 -4.73 8.08
CA ARG A 104 18.07 -4.15 9.08
C ARG A 104 18.11 -4.94 10.40
N SER A 105 18.01 -6.27 10.32
CA SER A 105 18.12 -7.13 11.51
C SER A 105 19.43 -6.94 12.26
N ASN A 106 20.55 -6.86 11.53
CA ASN A 106 21.86 -6.64 12.14
C ASN A 106 21.92 -5.28 12.85
N ASN A 107 21.41 -4.21 12.21
CA ASN A 107 21.39 -2.88 12.80
C ASN A 107 20.60 -2.85 14.12
N LEU A 108 19.47 -3.58 14.21
CA LEU A 108 18.67 -3.68 15.42
C LEU A 108 19.31 -4.55 16.52
N LEU A 109 20.14 -5.54 16.15
CA LEU A 109 20.80 -6.42 17.12
C LEU A 109 22.12 -5.85 17.66
N THR A 110 22.86 -5.13 16.82
CA THR A 110 24.21 -4.60 17.14
C THR A 110 24.25 -3.79 18.44
N PRO A 111 23.33 -2.87 18.75
CA PRO A 111 23.37 -2.09 20.00
C PRO A 111 23.32 -2.96 21.26
N THR A 112 22.83 -4.19 21.15
CA THR A 112 22.65 -5.12 22.26
C THR A 112 23.67 -6.28 22.28
N ASP A 113 24.59 -6.35 21.31
CA ASP A 113 25.56 -7.45 21.21
C ASP A 113 26.53 -7.49 22.40
N TRP A 114 26.88 -6.35 22.96
CA TRP A 114 27.74 -6.26 24.14
C TRP A 114 27.17 -7.01 25.37
N TYR A 115 25.81 -7.09 25.49
CA TYR A 115 25.20 -7.89 26.56
C TYR A 115 25.52 -9.39 26.42
N VAL A 116 25.58 -9.88 25.16
CA VAL A 116 25.90 -11.29 24.88
C VAL A 116 27.36 -11.57 25.21
N VAL A 117 28.26 -10.67 24.81
CA VAL A 117 29.68 -10.77 25.13
C VAL A 117 29.90 -10.74 26.66
N ARG A 118 29.30 -9.75 27.35
CA ARG A 118 29.38 -9.65 28.82
C ARG A 118 28.87 -10.92 29.49
N LYS A 119 27.76 -11.50 29.03
CA LYS A 119 27.27 -12.76 29.60
C LYS A 119 28.27 -13.90 29.43
N ALA A 120 28.91 -13.98 28.26
CA ALA A 120 29.91 -15.02 27.99
C ALA A 120 31.18 -14.87 28.87
N GLU A 121 31.65 -13.64 29.10
CA GLU A 121 32.88 -13.35 29.84
C GLU A 121 32.68 -13.35 31.35
N THR A 122 31.58 -12.81 31.84
CA THR A 122 31.35 -12.54 33.26
C THR A 122 30.20 -13.33 33.88
N SER A 123 29.49 -14.16 33.08
CA SER A 123 28.27 -14.87 33.50
C SER A 123 27.12 -13.93 33.93
N THR A 124 27.22 -12.61 33.67
CA THR A 124 26.19 -11.66 34.03
C THR A 124 24.97 -11.86 33.13
N ALA A 125 23.77 -12.02 33.71
CA ALA A 125 22.54 -12.27 32.96
C ALA A 125 22.21 -11.10 32.03
N ILE A 126 21.69 -11.42 30.84
CA ILE A 126 21.12 -10.42 29.91
C ILE A 126 19.80 -9.94 30.49
N PRO A 127 19.52 -8.63 30.54
CA PRO A 127 18.19 -8.12 30.95
C PRO A 127 17.06 -8.74 30.14
N ALA A 128 15.93 -9.03 30.79
CA ALA A 128 14.79 -9.68 30.16
C ALA A 128 14.27 -8.91 28.93
N LYS A 129 14.18 -7.58 29.02
CA LYS A 129 13.78 -6.71 27.89
C LYS A 129 14.70 -6.85 26.68
N VAL A 130 16.02 -6.89 26.89
CA VAL A 130 17.00 -7.09 25.82
C VAL A 130 16.83 -8.48 25.18
N THR A 131 16.59 -9.50 25.99
CA THR A 131 16.35 -10.86 25.50
C THR A 131 15.06 -10.90 24.64
N ALA A 132 13.97 -10.27 25.11
CA ALA A 132 12.69 -10.19 24.41
C ALA A 132 12.86 -9.47 23.05
N HIS A 133 13.49 -8.28 23.04
CA HIS A 133 13.76 -7.54 21.79
C HIS A 133 14.59 -8.36 20.80
N ARG A 134 15.69 -8.97 21.23
CA ARG A 134 16.54 -9.80 20.37
C ARG A 134 15.77 -11.00 19.79
N THR A 135 14.88 -11.59 20.59
CA THR A 135 14.01 -12.68 20.13
C THR A 135 13.03 -12.17 19.10
N ALA A 136 12.34 -11.06 19.35
CA ALA A 136 11.39 -10.45 18.42
C ALA A 136 12.06 -10.11 17.07
N VAL A 137 13.24 -9.45 17.08
CA VAL A 137 13.99 -9.15 15.85
C VAL A 137 14.29 -10.41 15.04
N ARG A 138 14.73 -11.51 15.69
CA ARG A 138 15.03 -12.76 15.00
C ARG A 138 13.78 -13.44 14.46
N THR A 139 12.66 -13.37 15.18
CA THR A 139 11.37 -13.94 14.75
C THR A 139 10.89 -13.22 13.51
N VAL A 140 10.87 -11.88 13.51
CA VAL A 140 10.49 -11.07 12.33
C VAL A 140 11.41 -11.36 11.15
N TYR A 141 12.72 -11.36 11.37
CA TYR A 141 13.69 -11.69 10.31
C TYR A 141 13.41 -13.04 9.66
N ALA A 142 13.17 -14.08 10.47
CA ALA A 142 12.88 -15.43 9.96
C ALA A 142 11.58 -15.47 9.17
N ALA A 143 10.52 -14.83 9.66
CA ALA A 143 9.23 -14.77 8.98
C ALA A 143 9.32 -14.05 7.64
N VAL A 144 9.93 -12.86 7.60
CA VAL A 144 10.10 -12.07 6.38
C VAL A 144 10.99 -12.81 5.36
N LYS A 145 12.08 -13.39 5.82
CA LYS A 145 12.97 -14.19 4.95
C LYS A 145 12.22 -15.36 4.31
N SER A 146 11.37 -16.05 5.08
CA SER A 146 10.54 -17.14 4.58
C SER A 146 9.51 -16.63 3.56
N ALA A 147 8.85 -15.51 3.83
CA ALA A 147 7.88 -14.91 2.90
C ALA A 147 8.54 -14.49 1.57
N ILE A 148 9.71 -13.85 1.62
CA ILE A 148 10.48 -13.49 0.41
C ILE A 148 10.83 -14.74 -0.40
N ALA A 149 11.34 -15.78 0.25
CA ALA A 149 11.71 -17.02 -0.42
C ALA A 149 10.50 -17.78 -0.99
N GLY A 150 9.33 -17.69 -0.34
CA GLY A 150 8.08 -18.31 -0.73
C GLY A 150 7.31 -17.55 -1.82
N ALA A 151 7.71 -16.33 -2.18
CA ALA A 151 7.06 -15.59 -3.26
C ALA A 151 7.30 -16.31 -4.61
N GLY A 152 6.24 -16.76 -5.24
CA GLY A 152 6.30 -17.55 -6.49
C GLY A 152 6.53 -16.71 -7.74
N ASP A 153 6.23 -15.40 -7.68
CA ASP A 153 6.40 -14.46 -8.77
C ASP A 153 6.70 -13.05 -8.25
N VAL A 154 6.91 -12.11 -9.18
CA VAL A 154 7.25 -10.72 -8.84
C VAL A 154 6.06 -9.96 -8.24
N ASP A 155 4.83 -10.27 -8.64
CA ASP A 155 3.63 -9.64 -8.05
C ASP A 155 3.45 -10.10 -6.59
N ALA A 156 3.63 -11.39 -6.31
CA ALA A 156 3.61 -11.92 -4.94
C ALA A 156 4.71 -11.33 -4.06
N LEU A 157 5.93 -11.15 -4.62
CA LEU A 157 7.01 -10.50 -3.90
C LEU A 157 6.73 -9.01 -3.64
N ALA A 158 6.20 -8.29 -4.64
CA ALA A 158 5.83 -6.90 -4.50
C ALA A 158 4.73 -6.72 -3.44
N ALA A 159 3.75 -7.63 -3.40
CA ALA A 159 2.65 -7.59 -2.43
C ALA A 159 3.13 -7.68 -0.97
N LEU A 160 4.32 -8.26 -0.70
CA LEU A 160 4.90 -8.27 0.64
C LEU A 160 5.31 -6.87 1.12
N TYR A 161 5.49 -5.91 0.21
CA TYR A 161 6.01 -4.55 0.49
C TYR A 161 5.03 -3.44 0.14
N VAL A 162 3.91 -3.80 -0.48
CA VAL A 162 2.80 -2.88 -0.65
C VAL A 162 1.89 -3.07 0.55
N THR A 163 1.52 -1.99 1.23
CA THR A 163 0.33 -2.02 2.09
C THR A 163 -0.81 -2.49 1.19
N SER A 164 -1.17 -3.77 1.30
CA SER A 164 -2.35 -4.26 0.63
C SER A 164 -3.52 -3.56 1.31
N VAL A 165 -4.03 -2.53 0.65
CA VAL A 165 -5.32 -1.99 1.00
C VAL A 165 -6.27 -3.17 0.89
N GLY A 166 -6.79 -3.67 1.99
CA GLY A 166 -7.73 -4.79 2.00
C GLY A 166 -8.91 -4.51 1.09
N ALA A 167 -9.66 -5.51 0.72
CA ALA A 167 -10.85 -5.38 -0.13
C ALA A 167 -11.90 -4.36 0.39
N SER A 168 -11.73 -3.87 1.62
CA SER A 168 -12.51 -2.81 2.28
C SER A 168 -11.97 -1.40 2.07
N SER A 169 -11.02 -1.20 1.16
CA SER A 169 -10.41 0.10 0.91
C SER A 169 -11.43 1.13 0.46
N GLY A 170 -11.60 2.16 1.27
CA GLY A 170 -12.29 3.40 0.94
C GLY A 170 -13.70 3.56 1.49
N THR A 171 -14.41 2.49 1.88
CA THR A 171 -15.69 2.61 2.58
C THR A 171 -15.48 2.31 4.05
N PRO A 172 -15.64 3.30 4.96
CA PRO A 172 -15.55 3.04 6.38
C PRO A 172 -16.59 2.00 6.80
N LEU A 173 -16.20 1.03 7.62
CA LEU A 173 -17.14 0.14 8.30
C LEU A 173 -17.80 0.93 9.40
N GLU A 174 -19.11 1.15 9.28
CA GLU A 174 -19.91 1.83 10.30
C GLU A 174 -20.50 0.81 11.28
N VAL A 175 -20.41 1.10 12.57
CA VAL A 175 -20.99 0.29 13.65
C VAL A 175 -21.69 1.16 14.67
N ASP A 176 -22.73 0.63 15.31
CA ASP A 176 -23.39 1.27 16.46
C ASP A 176 -22.53 1.06 17.73
N GLY A 177 -21.66 2.02 18.01
CA GLY A 177 -20.79 1.97 19.19
C GLY A 177 -21.52 2.03 20.53
N THR A 178 -22.82 2.41 20.57
CA THR A 178 -23.67 2.47 21.79
C THR A 178 -24.32 1.13 22.11
N SER A 179 -24.27 0.17 21.17
CA SER A 179 -24.93 -1.12 21.31
C SER A 179 -24.04 -2.16 22.00
N SER A 180 -24.56 -2.79 23.06
CA SER A 180 -23.92 -3.93 23.73
C SER A 180 -23.92 -5.21 22.87
N ASP A 181 -24.72 -5.28 21.80
CA ASP A 181 -24.71 -6.37 20.83
C ASP A 181 -23.56 -6.24 19.83
N VAL A 182 -23.07 -5.01 19.66
CA VAL A 182 -21.94 -4.68 18.81
C VAL A 182 -20.61 -4.66 19.59
N VAL A 183 -20.61 -4.04 20.77
CA VAL A 183 -19.42 -3.90 21.62
C VAL A 183 -19.48 -4.86 22.79
N SER A 184 -18.68 -5.92 22.77
CA SER A 184 -18.58 -6.87 23.87
C SER A 184 -17.39 -6.55 24.77
N THR A 185 -17.67 -6.15 26.00
CA THR A 185 -16.64 -5.89 27.02
C THR A 185 -16.08 -7.16 27.64
N SER A 186 -16.87 -8.25 27.67
CA SER A 186 -16.44 -9.54 28.23
C SER A 186 -15.38 -10.24 27.36
N ASN A 187 -15.45 -10.05 26.04
CA ASN A 187 -14.56 -10.68 25.06
C ASN A 187 -13.62 -9.67 24.37
N ASN A 188 -13.80 -8.37 24.62
CA ASN A 188 -13.10 -7.29 23.91
C ASN A 188 -13.26 -7.39 22.39
N THR A 189 -14.47 -7.61 21.90
CA THR A 189 -14.79 -7.77 20.48
C THR A 189 -15.72 -6.69 19.98
N ILE A 190 -15.54 -6.34 18.71
CA ILE A 190 -16.51 -5.59 17.91
C ILE A 190 -17.20 -6.58 16.97
N THR A 191 -18.53 -6.52 16.91
CA THR A 191 -19.35 -7.36 16.03
C THR A 191 -19.84 -6.55 14.84
N SER A 192 -19.58 -7.05 13.64
CA SER A 192 -20.13 -6.51 12.39
C SER A 192 -20.19 -7.61 11.33
N ASN A 193 -21.38 -7.86 10.81
CA ASN A 193 -21.61 -8.95 9.88
C ASN A 193 -20.82 -8.76 8.57
N GLY A 194 -19.97 -9.76 8.23
CA GLY A 194 -19.25 -9.78 6.97
C GLY A 194 -18.26 -8.62 6.80
N HIS A 195 -17.63 -8.16 7.87
CA HIS A 195 -16.75 -6.97 7.89
C HIS A 195 -15.54 -7.05 6.93
N GLY A 196 -15.15 -8.26 6.49
CA GLY A 196 -14.08 -8.44 5.50
C GLY A 196 -12.65 -8.16 5.97
N TYR A 197 -12.44 -7.71 7.20
CA TYR A 197 -11.10 -7.48 7.74
C TYR A 197 -10.32 -8.79 7.92
N VAL A 198 -9.00 -8.68 7.78
CA VAL A 198 -8.06 -9.77 8.04
C VAL A 198 -7.15 -9.43 9.21
N ASN A 199 -6.55 -10.46 9.85
CA ASN A 199 -5.59 -10.22 10.93
C ASN A 199 -4.43 -9.35 10.46
N ASP A 200 -3.96 -8.46 11.34
CA ASP A 200 -2.90 -7.49 11.12
C ASP A 200 -3.23 -6.39 10.10
N GLU A 201 -4.49 -6.23 9.71
CA GLU A 201 -4.96 -5.06 8.98
C GLU A 201 -5.02 -3.85 9.90
N ILE A 202 -4.54 -2.70 9.44
CA ILE A 202 -4.63 -1.45 10.20
C ILE A 202 -5.94 -0.77 9.87
N VAL A 203 -6.65 -0.34 10.90
CA VAL A 203 -7.86 0.47 10.77
C VAL A 203 -7.74 1.74 11.58
N LYS A 204 -8.18 2.85 11.00
CA LYS A 204 -8.38 4.09 11.73
C LYS A 204 -9.78 4.08 12.35
N TYR A 205 -9.86 4.31 13.64
CA TYR A 205 -11.12 4.44 14.36
C TYR A 205 -11.52 5.92 14.48
N GLU A 206 -12.77 6.23 14.18
CA GLU A 206 -13.39 7.55 14.37
C GLU A 206 -14.75 7.37 15.08
N ASP A 207 -15.04 8.21 16.06
CA ASP A 207 -16.28 8.12 16.84
C ASP A 207 -17.49 8.77 16.14
N GLY A 208 -17.31 9.42 15.02
CA GLY A 208 -18.38 9.96 14.18
C GLY A 208 -19.11 11.16 14.78
N GLN A 209 -18.59 11.77 15.83
CA GLN A 209 -19.24 12.89 16.50
C GLN A 209 -18.51 14.21 16.23
N ASP A 210 -19.20 15.14 15.60
CA ASP A 210 -18.71 16.52 15.45
C ASP A 210 -18.69 17.24 16.80
N GLY A 211 -17.50 17.44 17.35
CA GLY A 211 -17.25 18.40 18.44
C GLY A 211 -17.38 17.88 19.87
N ALA A 212 -17.55 16.59 20.11
CA ALA A 212 -17.43 15.98 21.43
C ALA A 212 -16.96 14.52 21.28
N ASP A 213 -15.75 14.24 21.75
CA ASP A 213 -15.22 12.87 21.79
C ASP A 213 -16.17 11.96 22.59
N LYS A 214 -16.79 11.00 21.91
CA LYS A 214 -17.68 9.99 22.49
C LYS A 214 -17.27 8.60 22.02
N PRO A 215 -16.00 8.22 22.15
CA PRO A 215 -15.52 6.95 21.65
C PRO A 215 -16.13 5.77 22.41
N ILE A 216 -16.08 4.59 21.77
CA ILE A 216 -16.24 3.32 22.48
C ILE A 216 -15.22 3.30 23.61
N LYS A 217 -15.64 3.02 24.83
CA LYS A 217 -14.77 3.10 26.02
C LYS A 217 -13.62 2.11 25.93
N GLY A 218 -12.41 2.63 25.93
CA GLY A 218 -11.18 1.90 25.69
C GLY A 218 -10.52 2.24 24.34
N LEU A 219 -11.24 2.92 23.43
CA LEU A 219 -10.70 3.41 22.17
C LEU A 219 -10.46 4.93 22.21
N VAL A 220 -9.63 5.42 21.31
CA VAL A 220 -9.34 6.85 21.11
C VAL A 220 -9.70 7.20 19.67
N SER A 221 -10.53 8.22 19.47
CA SER A 221 -10.90 8.71 18.13
C SER A 221 -9.66 9.24 17.40
N GLY A 222 -9.55 8.93 16.10
CA GLY A 222 -8.38 9.27 15.26
C GLY A 222 -7.19 8.32 15.40
N GLN A 223 -7.23 7.35 16.32
CA GLN A 223 -6.15 6.39 16.55
C GLN A 223 -6.21 5.23 15.56
N ASP A 224 -5.04 4.76 15.13
CA ASP A 224 -4.89 3.57 14.32
C ASP A 224 -4.75 2.33 15.21
N TYR A 225 -5.43 1.24 14.82
CA TYR A 225 -5.41 -0.05 15.53
C TYR A 225 -5.17 -1.18 14.55
N TYR A 226 -4.53 -2.24 15.03
CA TYR A 226 -4.46 -3.52 14.31
C TYR A 226 -5.69 -4.35 14.57
N ILE A 227 -6.22 -4.93 13.51
CA ILE A 227 -7.26 -5.96 13.59
C ILE A 227 -6.61 -7.28 13.98
N ILE A 228 -7.10 -7.92 15.02
CA ILE A 228 -6.61 -9.22 15.51
C ILE A 228 -7.78 -10.16 15.80
N ASN A 229 -7.50 -11.46 15.84
CA ASN A 229 -8.48 -12.50 16.18
C ASN A 229 -9.78 -12.36 15.39
N THR A 230 -9.67 -12.22 14.05
CA THR A 230 -10.82 -12.10 13.16
C THR A 230 -11.61 -13.39 13.03
N ALA A 231 -12.94 -13.26 13.08
CA ALA A 231 -13.90 -14.27 12.64
C ALA A 231 -14.81 -13.63 11.58
N THR A 232 -15.76 -14.37 11.01
CA THR A 232 -16.63 -13.86 9.94
C THR A 232 -17.36 -12.57 10.31
N ASN A 233 -17.76 -12.43 11.57
CA ASN A 233 -18.60 -11.33 12.03
C ASN A 233 -18.02 -10.60 13.26
N THR A 234 -16.81 -10.94 13.71
CA THR A 234 -16.20 -10.29 14.89
C THR A 234 -14.72 -10.09 14.70
N PHE A 235 -14.19 -9.03 15.31
CA PHE A 235 -12.77 -8.76 15.39
C PHE A 235 -12.41 -8.12 16.73
N LYS A 236 -11.12 -8.17 17.07
CA LYS A 236 -10.54 -7.45 18.21
C LYS A 236 -9.53 -6.42 17.69
N LEU A 237 -9.17 -5.51 18.57
CA LEU A 237 -8.23 -4.44 18.30
C LEU A 237 -6.98 -4.56 19.17
N SER A 238 -5.84 -4.16 18.63
CA SER A 238 -4.56 -4.10 19.33
C SER A 238 -3.77 -2.88 18.85
N LEU A 239 -2.81 -2.42 19.67
CA LEU A 239 -1.81 -1.43 19.25
C LEU A 239 -0.59 -2.07 18.58
N THR A 240 -0.50 -3.41 18.63
CA THR A 240 0.58 -4.20 18.03
C THR A 240 0.01 -5.31 17.14
N PRO A 241 0.70 -5.68 16.04
CA PRO A 241 0.23 -6.77 15.18
C PRO A 241 0.35 -8.14 15.86
N SER A 242 -0.53 -9.08 15.46
CA SER A 242 -0.56 -10.45 16.00
C SER A 242 0.70 -11.27 15.66
N THR A 243 1.43 -10.85 14.64
CA THR A 243 2.64 -11.51 14.12
C THR A 243 3.75 -11.65 15.18
N PHE A 244 3.70 -10.86 16.26
CA PHE A 244 4.72 -10.86 17.30
C PHE A 244 4.40 -11.75 18.51
N GLY A 245 3.16 -12.26 18.60
CA GLY A 245 2.71 -13.11 19.73
C GLY A 245 2.59 -12.38 21.07
N ASP A 246 2.74 -11.06 21.06
CA ASP A 246 2.63 -10.18 22.22
C ASP A 246 1.49 -9.14 21.97
N GLU A 247 0.47 -9.54 21.19
CA GLU A 247 -0.67 -8.68 20.94
C GLU A 247 -1.37 -8.31 22.25
N GLU A 248 -1.33 -7.03 22.60
CA GLU A 248 -2.09 -6.49 23.70
C GLU A 248 -3.51 -6.15 23.20
N VAL A 249 -4.46 -7.06 23.44
CA VAL A 249 -5.86 -6.84 23.12
C VAL A 249 -6.34 -5.59 23.85
N ILE A 250 -6.86 -4.61 23.10
CA ILE A 250 -7.46 -3.41 23.70
C ILE A 250 -8.62 -3.82 24.59
N SER A 251 -8.57 -3.41 25.86
CA SER A 251 -9.64 -3.63 26.82
C SER A 251 -10.79 -2.66 26.55
N LEU A 252 -11.91 -3.18 26.04
CA LEU A 252 -13.14 -2.41 25.87
C LEU A 252 -13.85 -2.36 27.22
N THR A 253 -13.94 -1.18 27.82
CA THR A 253 -14.48 -0.99 29.18
C THR A 253 -15.97 -0.60 29.21
N GLY A 254 -16.56 -0.33 28.05
CA GLY A 254 -17.98 -0.01 27.89
C GLY A 254 -18.31 0.38 26.44
N VAL A 255 -19.61 0.48 26.20
CA VAL A 255 -20.14 1.08 24.96
C VAL A 255 -19.87 2.59 24.94
N ALA A 256 -20.01 3.22 23.80
CA ALA A 256 -19.97 4.67 23.66
C ALA A 256 -21.15 5.32 24.39
N ASP A 257 -20.95 6.53 24.90
CA ASP A 257 -22.02 7.26 25.60
C ASP A 257 -23.02 7.91 24.61
N ALA A 258 -22.64 8.10 23.36
CA ALA A 258 -23.45 8.61 22.26
C ALA A 258 -22.83 8.27 20.90
N GLY A 259 -23.64 8.41 19.84
CA GLY A 259 -23.22 8.19 18.46
C GLY A 259 -23.42 6.77 18.00
N THR A 260 -24.18 6.60 16.92
CA THR A 260 -24.43 5.29 16.32
C THR A 260 -23.55 5.02 15.10
N ALA A 261 -22.82 6.04 14.61
CA ALA A 261 -22.02 6.00 13.38
C ALA A 261 -20.51 5.98 13.68
N HIS A 262 -20.06 5.05 14.55
CA HIS A 262 -18.63 4.84 14.76
C HIS A 262 -18.03 4.15 13.54
N THR A 263 -16.89 4.62 13.06
CA THR A 263 -16.30 4.09 11.83
C THR A 263 -14.92 3.47 12.06
N PHE A 264 -14.68 2.39 11.34
CA PHE A 264 -13.36 1.78 11.18
C PHE A 264 -12.98 1.85 9.70
N THR A 265 -11.99 2.68 9.37
CA THR A 265 -11.53 2.84 7.99
C THR A 265 -10.26 2.04 7.78
N SER A 266 -10.30 1.07 6.86
CA SER A 266 -9.10 0.29 6.54
C SER A 266 -8.01 1.16 5.93
N LEU A 267 -6.82 1.10 6.52
CA LEU A 267 -5.58 1.66 6.00
C LEU A 267 -4.75 0.58 5.30
N GLY A 268 -5.26 -0.66 5.26
CA GLY A 268 -4.62 -1.82 4.67
C GLY A 268 -3.81 -2.64 5.67
N LYS A 269 -3.32 -3.78 5.20
CA LYS A 269 -2.44 -4.65 5.98
C LYS A 269 -1.01 -4.20 5.78
N PRO A 270 -0.21 -3.99 6.87
CA PRO A 270 1.22 -3.72 6.72
C PRO A 270 1.85 -4.85 5.92
N ALA A 271 2.74 -4.50 5.02
CA ALA A 271 3.54 -5.48 4.31
C ALA A 271 4.32 -6.32 5.32
N VAL A 272 4.37 -7.63 5.10
CA VAL A 272 5.12 -8.56 5.95
C VAL A 272 6.54 -8.04 6.14
N GLY A 273 6.91 -7.68 7.37
CA GLY A 273 8.24 -7.20 7.71
C GLY A 273 8.44 -5.68 7.75
N VAL A 274 7.39 -4.86 7.65
CA VAL A 274 7.51 -3.40 7.80
C VAL A 274 7.66 -2.99 9.26
N GLU A 275 7.05 -3.73 10.20
CA GLU A 275 7.19 -3.44 11.62
C GLU A 275 8.26 -4.30 12.27
N TRP A 276 9.42 -3.72 12.35
CA TRP A 276 10.50 -4.24 13.15
C TRP A 276 10.38 -3.68 14.57
N PRO A 277 10.74 -4.46 15.61
CA PRO A 277 10.76 -3.96 16.98
C PRO A 277 11.55 -2.66 17.07
N ASP A 278 10.97 -1.63 17.70
CA ASP A 278 11.62 -0.33 17.83
C ASP A 278 12.77 -0.45 18.85
N GLU A 279 13.92 0.11 18.52
CA GLU A 279 15.04 0.23 19.47
C GLU A 279 14.68 1.16 20.65
N ASN A 280 13.66 2.01 20.53
CA ASN A 280 13.15 2.85 21.61
C ASN A 280 12.37 2.06 22.67
N ASP A 281 11.83 0.88 22.33
CA ASP A 281 11.22 -0.04 23.29
C ASP A 281 12.26 -0.63 24.25
N LEU A 282 13.52 -0.58 23.89
CA LEU A 282 14.65 -0.83 24.76
C LEU A 282 14.95 0.40 25.61
N ALA A 283 14.03 0.82 26.48
CA ALA A 283 14.26 1.89 27.45
C ALA A 283 15.36 1.50 28.47
N TYR A 284 16.58 1.35 27.97
CA TYR A 284 17.82 1.22 28.78
C TYR A 284 18.66 2.50 28.71
N LYS A 285 18.04 3.65 28.64
CA LYS A 285 18.70 4.87 29.05
C LYS A 285 18.80 4.82 30.58
N VAL A 286 19.87 4.22 31.05
CA VAL A 286 20.37 4.39 32.41
C VAL A 286 20.93 5.78 32.53
#